data_9ad5601d29f071908646d062d706fa34
#
_entry.id   9ad5601d29f071908646d062d706fa34
#
_cell.length_a   1.000
_cell.length_b   1.000
_cell.length_c   1.000
_cell.angle_alpha   90.00
_cell.angle_beta   90.00
_cell.angle_gamma   90.00
#
_symmetry.space_group_name_H-M   'P 1'
#
loop_
_entity.id
_entity.type
_entity.pdbx_description
1 polymer ?
#
loop_
_entity_poly.entity_id
_entity_poly.type
_entity_poly.pdbx_seq_one_letter_code
_entity_poly.pdbx_strand_id
1 'polypeptide(L)'
;MSNSPTTLFDKVWDSHVVRKIADGPDVFFIDRHFIHEVTSPVAFLGLETRGIGVLFPERTFATADHNTPTINQHLPVEDPLSANQLLQLEKNTAKYGISHWGLGNPKNGIVHVVGPENGITLPGMTIVCGDSHTSTHGAFGAIAFGIGTSEVEMVLSSQCIMQPKPKKMRINVNGALGKGVTPKDVALYIISKLTTSGATGYFVEYAGDVFEKMSMEGRMTVCNLSIEMGARGGMIAPDQTTFNYIEGRELAPKGADWDKQLAYWKTLKTDVGAIFDEEITFTASDIEPMITYGTNPGMGIGISKQIPNADEVEGGVATYEKSLEYMGFAQNDSMIGKKVDYVFIGSCTNGRIEDFRAFASIVKGRKKADHVTAWVVPGSHIVEAQIREEGIYDILIDAGFALRQPGCSACLAMNDDKIPAGKYAVSTSNRNFEGRQGPGSRTLLASPLVAAAAAITGVVTDPRQFL
;
A
#
# COMPACT_ATOMS: atom_id res chain seq x y z
N MET A 1 21.38 33.40 -11.24
CA MET A 1 21.86 32.22 -10.52
C MET A 1 21.43 31.02 -11.36
N SER A 2 22.37 30.25 -11.91
CA SER A 2 22.01 28.99 -12.59
C SER A 2 21.46 28.05 -11.51
N ASN A 3 20.16 27.83 -11.48
CA ASN A 3 19.60 26.83 -10.61
C ASN A 3 20.17 25.47 -11.06
N SER A 4 20.95 24.84 -10.20
CA SER A 4 21.39 23.46 -10.43
C SER A 4 20.15 22.57 -10.62
N PRO A 5 20.20 21.56 -11.52
CA PRO A 5 19.10 20.63 -11.70
C PRO A 5 18.71 19.97 -10.37
N THR A 6 17.40 19.91 -10.08
CA THR A 6 16.88 19.39 -8.82
C THR A 6 15.94 18.20 -9.07
N THR A 7 15.92 17.24 -8.14
CA THR A 7 15.01 16.10 -8.21
C THR A 7 13.60 16.53 -7.80
N LEU A 8 12.59 15.76 -8.20
CA LEU A 8 11.21 15.94 -7.70
C LEU A 8 11.17 15.94 -6.17
N PHE A 9 11.91 15.00 -5.55
CA PHE A 9 12.01 14.92 -4.10
C PHE A 9 12.54 16.22 -3.49
N ASP A 10 13.63 16.79 -4.03
CA ASP A 10 14.19 18.04 -3.52
C ASP A 10 13.22 19.22 -3.68
N LYS A 11 12.51 19.31 -4.81
CA LYS A 11 11.52 20.37 -5.03
C LYS A 11 10.42 20.36 -3.98
N VAL A 12 9.90 19.19 -3.66
CA VAL A 12 8.85 19.05 -2.63
C VAL A 12 9.43 19.21 -1.24
N TRP A 13 10.57 18.56 -0.93
CA TRP A 13 11.19 18.67 0.39
C TRP A 13 11.52 20.11 0.75
N ASP A 14 12.30 20.78 -0.10
CA ASP A 14 12.83 22.11 0.20
C ASP A 14 11.71 23.17 0.32
N SER A 15 10.56 22.96 -0.34
CA SER A 15 9.41 23.85 -0.21
C SER A 15 8.64 23.67 1.12
N HIS A 16 8.90 22.59 1.87
CA HIS A 16 8.23 22.30 3.15
C HIS A 16 9.16 22.42 4.37
N VAL A 17 10.42 22.76 4.16
CA VAL A 17 11.34 23.03 5.27
C VAL A 17 11.03 24.39 5.89
N VAL A 18 10.49 24.37 7.10
CA VAL A 18 10.18 25.58 7.88
C VAL A 18 11.46 26.15 8.50
N ARG A 19 12.35 25.27 8.96
CA ARG A 19 13.61 25.65 9.59
C ARG A 19 14.65 24.53 9.43
N LYS A 20 15.86 24.92 9.05
CA LYS A 20 17.03 24.04 9.10
C LYS A 20 17.70 24.16 10.46
N ILE A 21 18.00 23.04 11.10
CA ILE A 21 18.77 22.98 12.35
C ILE A 21 20.20 22.63 11.97
N ALA A 22 21.17 23.47 12.40
CA ALA A 22 22.58 23.19 12.13
C ALA A 22 22.95 21.83 12.73
N ASP A 23 23.55 20.96 11.91
CA ASP A 23 23.95 19.60 12.28
C ASP A 23 22.83 18.72 12.83
N GLY A 24 21.58 19.04 12.47
CA GLY A 24 20.37 18.36 12.95
C GLY A 24 19.32 18.13 11.86
N PRO A 25 18.17 17.59 12.23
CA PRO A 25 17.06 17.37 11.32
C PRO A 25 16.42 18.68 10.87
N ASP A 26 15.75 18.67 9.71
CA ASP A 26 14.89 19.76 9.28
C ASP A 26 13.58 19.80 10.09
N VAL A 27 13.08 20.98 10.42
CA VAL A 27 11.69 21.19 10.85
C VAL A 27 10.83 21.19 9.59
N PHE A 28 10.02 20.17 9.43
CA PHE A 28 9.32 19.85 8.20
C PHE A 28 7.80 20.02 8.38
N PHE A 29 7.19 20.84 7.53
CA PHE A 29 5.76 21.11 7.57
C PHE A 29 4.98 19.95 6.92
N ILE A 30 3.81 19.63 7.46
CA ILE A 30 2.93 18.55 6.99
C ILE A 30 1.62 19.14 6.46
N ASP A 31 1.31 18.90 5.19
CA ASP A 31 0.07 19.38 4.54
C ASP A 31 -1.16 18.58 4.94
N ARG A 32 -1.01 17.26 5.06
CA ARG A 32 -2.11 16.36 5.41
C ARG A 32 -1.68 15.32 6.42
N HIS A 33 -2.52 15.13 7.40
CA HIS A 33 -2.34 14.12 8.43
C HIS A 33 -3.52 13.15 8.40
N PHE A 34 -3.25 11.88 8.11
CA PHE A 34 -4.24 10.82 8.26
C PHE A 34 -4.07 10.13 9.60
N ILE A 35 -5.18 9.83 10.27
CA ILE A 35 -5.19 9.11 11.54
C ILE A 35 -6.21 7.97 11.52
N HIS A 36 -5.95 6.95 12.31
CA HIS A 36 -6.81 5.79 12.48
C HIS A 36 -6.84 5.35 13.96
N GLU A 37 -7.68 4.37 14.27
CA GLU A 37 -7.98 3.96 15.64
C GLU A 37 -6.82 3.32 16.41
N VAL A 38 -5.77 2.83 15.73
CA VAL A 38 -4.68 2.09 16.40
C VAL A 38 -3.64 3.03 17.02
N THR A 39 -3.16 4.03 16.28
CA THR A 39 -2.03 4.89 16.71
C THR A 39 -2.46 6.22 17.30
N SER A 40 -3.65 6.72 16.96
CA SER A 40 -4.09 8.05 17.40
C SER A 40 -4.52 8.17 18.86
N PRO A 41 -5.09 7.16 19.55
CA PRO A 41 -5.59 7.32 20.92
C PRO A 41 -4.51 7.78 21.91
N VAL A 42 -3.30 7.22 21.82
CA VAL A 42 -2.17 7.57 22.69
C VAL A 42 -1.68 8.99 22.40
N ALA A 43 -1.66 9.41 21.14
CA ALA A 43 -1.28 10.77 20.76
C ALA A 43 -2.27 11.81 21.32
N PHE A 44 -3.57 11.57 21.25
CA PHE A 44 -4.58 12.45 21.84
C PHE A 44 -4.48 12.50 23.37
N LEU A 45 -4.19 11.37 24.04
CA LEU A 45 -3.95 11.36 25.47
C LEU A 45 -2.74 12.23 25.86
N GLY A 46 -1.67 12.21 25.05
CA GLY A 46 -0.51 13.07 25.20
C GLY A 46 -0.87 14.54 25.11
N LEU A 47 -1.66 14.95 24.13
CA LEU A 47 -2.18 16.30 24.00
C LEU A 47 -3.00 16.74 25.21
N GLU A 48 -3.90 15.89 25.65
CA GLU A 48 -4.75 16.14 26.84
C GLU A 48 -3.92 16.34 28.10
N THR A 49 -2.98 15.45 28.36
CA THR A 49 -2.11 15.50 29.54
C THR A 49 -1.28 16.79 29.59
N ARG A 50 -0.90 17.29 28.41
CA ARG A 50 -0.13 18.54 28.25
C ARG A 50 -0.99 19.81 28.15
N GLY A 51 -2.30 19.68 28.10
CA GLY A 51 -3.23 20.80 27.89
C GLY A 51 -3.10 21.49 26.53
N ILE A 52 -2.70 20.74 25.50
CA ILE A 52 -2.48 21.24 24.12
C ILE A 52 -3.62 20.76 23.24
N GLY A 53 -4.10 21.64 22.34
CA GLY A 53 -5.11 21.31 21.33
C GLY A 53 -4.53 20.84 20.01
N VAL A 54 -5.42 20.50 19.07
CA VAL A 54 -5.07 20.28 17.66
C VAL A 54 -4.99 21.62 16.95
N LEU A 55 -3.88 21.89 16.25
CA LEU A 55 -3.62 23.20 15.66
C LEU A 55 -4.46 23.46 14.39
N PHE A 56 -4.51 22.47 13.47
CA PHE A 56 -5.22 22.56 12.19
C PHE A 56 -6.08 21.29 11.96
N PRO A 57 -7.24 21.19 12.63
CA PRO A 57 -8.11 20.02 12.50
C PRO A 57 -8.58 19.77 11.05
N GLU A 58 -8.72 20.81 10.23
CA GLU A 58 -9.10 20.74 8.82
C GLU A 58 -8.02 20.11 7.91
N ARG A 59 -6.79 19.92 8.41
CA ARG A 59 -5.70 19.23 7.72
C ARG A 59 -5.59 17.77 8.11
N THR A 60 -6.37 17.34 9.12
CA THR A 60 -6.38 15.98 9.66
C THR A 60 -7.65 15.25 9.24
N PHE A 61 -7.50 14.01 8.75
CA PHE A 61 -8.61 13.15 8.33
C PHE A 61 -8.51 11.81 9.02
N ALA A 62 -9.61 11.36 9.58
CA ALA A 62 -9.68 10.12 10.35
C ALA A 62 -10.57 9.10 9.67
N THR A 63 -10.14 7.84 9.65
CA THR A 63 -10.95 6.69 9.26
C THR A 63 -10.66 5.51 10.18
N ALA A 64 -11.59 4.59 10.27
CA ALA A 64 -11.42 3.33 10.99
C ALA A 64 -11.21 2.20 9.98
N ASP A 65 -10.11 1.45 10.07
CA ASP A 65 -9.76 0.46 9.05
C ASP A 65 -9.06 -0.81 9.58
N HIS A 66 -8.34 -0.75 10.69
CA HIS A 66 -7.53 -1.86 11.21
C HIS A 66 -8.34 -2.85 12.05
N ASN A 67 -9.12 -2.34 13.01
CA ASN A 67 -9.93 -3.12 13.95
C ASN A 67 -11.39 -3.26 13.53
N THR A 68 -11.67 -3.01 12.26
CA THR A 68 -13.02 -3.09 11.72
C THR A 68 -13.35 -4.53 11.30
N PRO A 69 -14.52 -5.06 11.66
CA PRO A 69 -14.97 -6.34 11.11
C PRO A 69 -15.23 -6.20 9.61
N THR A 70 -15.09 -7.28 8.85
CA THR A 70 -15.42 -7.30 7.41
C THR A 70 -16.75 -8.02 7.13
N ILE A 71 -17.47 -8.36 8.18
CA ILE A 71 -18.79 -8.96 8.14
C ILE A 71 -19.65 -8.25 9.20
N ASN A 72 -20.90 -7.97 8.86
CA ASN A 72 -21.87 -7.40 9.80
C ASN A 72 -21.43 -6.08 10.45
N GLN A 73 -20.78 -5.19 9.72
CA GLN A 73 -20.31 -3.89 10.24
C GLN A 73 -21.40 -3.00 10.84
N HIS A 74 -22.68 -3.33 10.59
CA HIS A 74 -23.83 -2.65 11.17
C HIS A 74 -24.13 -3.09 12.61
N LEU A 75 -23.51 -4.18 13.07
CA LEU A 75 -23.63 -4.66 14.44
C LEU A 75 -22.50 -4.09 15.33
N PRO A 76 -22.68 -4.05 16.66
CA PRO A 76 -21.63 -3.69 17.58
C PRO A 76 -20.40 -4.59 17.41
N VAL A 77 -19.20 -4.00 17.50
CA VAL A 77 -17.94 -4.75 17.45
C VAL A 77 -17.82 -5.58 18.74
N GLU A 78 -17.69 -6.90 18.58
CA GLU A 78 -17.71 -7.84 19.72
C GLU A 78 -16.43 -7.81 20.55
N ASP A 79 -15.26 -7.63 19.90
CA ASP A 79 -13.99 -7.52 20.62
C ASP A 79 -13.91 -6.21 21.40
N PRO A 80 -13.82 -6.25 22.77
CA PRO A 80 -13.86 -5.04 23.57
C PRO A 80 -12.69 -4.09 23.35
N LEU A 81 -11.51 -4.59 22.96
CA LEU A 81 -10.34 -3.76 22.69
C LEU A 81 -10.54 -2.98 21.38
N SER A 82 -10.96 -3.65 20.34
CA SER A 82 -11.30 -3.04 19.04
C SER A 82 -12.44 -2.02 19.21
N ALA A 83 -13.53 -2.40 19.88
CA ALA A 83 -14.65 -1.50 20.15
C ALA A 83 -14.23 -0.24 20.91
N ASN A 84 -13.35 -0.36 21.92
CA ASN A 84 -12.84 0.78 22.66
C ASN A 84 -11.96 1.70 21.80
N GLN A 85 -11.09 1.15 20.95
CA GLN A 85 -10.23 1.95 20.07
C GLN A 85 -11.07 2.73 19.04
N LEU A 86 -12.07 2.11 18.44
CA LEU A 86 -13.01 2.77 17.52
C LEU A 86 -13.78 3.90 18.23
N LEU A 87 -14.34 3.63 19.41
CA LEU A 87 -15.03 4.64 20.22
C LEU A 87 -14.11 5.79 20.65
N GLN A 88 -12.85 5.50 20.96
CA GLN A 88 -11.90 6.53 21.35
C GLN A 88 -11.53 7.42 20.16
N LEU A 89 -11.38 6.86 18.95
CA LEU A 89 -11.18 7.65 17.73
C LEU A 89 -12.37 8.59 17.50
N GLU A 90 -13.60 8.09 17.59
CA GLU A 90 -14.82 8.88 17.43
C GLU A 90 -14.88 10.06 18.45
N LYS A 91 -14.64 9.78 19.73
CA LYS A 91 -14.64 10.80 20.79
C LYS A 91 -13.57 11.87 20.54
N ASN A 92 -12.36 11.46 20.18
CA ASN A 92 -11.25 12.37 19.96
C ASN A 92 -11.50 13.27 18.74
N THR A 93 -11.95 12.70 17.63
CA THR A 93 -12.23 13.45 16.41
C THR A 93 -13.39 14.45 16.62
N ALA A 94 -14.45 14.03 17.32
CA ALA A 94 -15.55 14.93 17.68
C ALA A 94 -15.08 16.08 18.59
N LYS A 95 -14.26 15.78 19.61
CA LYS A 95 -13.73 16.77 20.56
C LYS A 95 -12.90 17.86 19.87
N TYR A 96 -12.10 17.50 18.89
CA TYR A 96 -11.17 18.41 18.22
C TYR A 96 -11.66 18.91 16.85
N GLY A 97 -12.87 18.53 16.42
CA GLY A 97 -13.44 18.99 15.13
C GLY A 97 -12.75 18.39 13.90
N ILE A 98 -12.21 17.19 14.01
CA ILE A 98 -11.53 16.48 12.92
C ILE A 98 -12.56 15.72 12.09
N SER A 99 -12.44 15.79 10.74
CA SER A 99 -13.26 14.97 9.83
C SER A 99 -13.04 13.48 10.08
N HIS A 100 -14.12 12.75 10.38
CA HIS A 100 -14.07 11.33 10.70
C HIS A 100 -15.02 10.50 9.83
N TRP A 101 -14.48 9.50 9.16
CA TRP A 101 -15.20 8.52 8.37
C TRP A 101 -15.13 7.14 9.06
N GLY A 102 -15.89 7.00 10.14
CA GLY A 102 -16.00 5.76 10.92
C GLY A 102 -16.93 4.74 10.29
N LEU A 103 -17.14 3.61 10.97
CA LEU A 103 -18.06 2.56 10.54
C LEU A 103 -19.46 3.12 10.26
N GLY A 104 -20.07 2.69 9.16
CA GLY A 104 -21.38 3.19 8.70
C GLY A 104 -21.31 4.48 7.86
N ASN A 105 -20.16 5.14 7.77
CA ASN A 105 -20.00 6.27 6.87
C ASN A 105 -19.73 5.77 5.44
N PRO A 106 -20.41 6.27 4.40
CA PRO A 106 -20.21 5.81 3.02
C PRO A 106 -18.80 6.09 2.45
N LYS A 107 -18.02 6.94 3.11
CA LYS A 107 -16.61 7.20 2.78
C LYS A 107 -15.64 6.39 3.64
N ASN A 108 -16.12 5.49 4.50
CA ASN A 108 -15.25 4.65 5.30
C ASN A 108 -14.49 3.65 4.41
N GLY A 109 -13.29 3.32 4.84
CA GLY A 109 -12.39 2.37 4.20
C GLY A 109 -10.97 2.53 4.68
N ILE A 110 -10.07 1.81 4.05
CA ILE A 110 -8.64 1.83 4.38
C ILE A 110 -8.06 3.23 4.14
N VAL A 111 -7.34 3.75 5.11
CA VAL A 111 -6.82 5.14 5.13
C VAL A 111 -6.08 5.52 3.85
N HIS A 112 -5.26 4.61 3.29
CA HIS A 112 -4.49 4.84 2.06
C HIS A 112 -5.29 4.58 0.76
N VAL A 113 -6.56 4.23 0.88
CA VAL A 113 -7.52 4.14 -0.23
C VAL A 113 -8.41 5.38 -0.22
N VAL A 114 -9.01 5.72 0.92
CA VAL A 114 -9.98 6.81 1.01
C VAL A 114 -9.37 8.21 0.78
N GLY A 115 -8.11 8.43 1.15
CA GLY A 115 -7.41 9.69 0.89
C GLY A 115 -7.34 10.04 -0.60
N PRO A 116 -6.77 9.16 -1.45
CA PRO A 116 -6.77 9.29 -2.90
C PRO A 116 -8.16 9.40 -3.51
N GLU A 117 -9.08 8.52 -3.14
CA GLU A 117 -10.44 8.45 -3.71
C GLU A 117 -11.24 9.75 -3.53
N ASN A 118 -11.02 10.43 -2.42
CA ASN A 118 -11.73 11.67 -2.14
C ASN A 118 -10.99 12.94 -2.60
N GLY A 119 -9.82 12.82 -3.22
CA GLY A 119 -9.05 13.97 -3.70
C GLY A 119 -8.33 14.75 -2.59
N ILE A 120 -8.04 14.11 -1.45
CA ILE A 120 -7.27 14.71 -0.35
C ILE A 120 -5.78 14.66 -0.66
N THR A 121 -5.35 13.59 -1.33
CA THR A 121 -3.96 13.38 -1.76
C THR A 121 -3.71 14.14 -3.05
N LEU A 122 -2.82 15.13 -3.01
CA LEU A 122 -2.51 15.98 -4.16
C LEU A 122 -0.99 16.03 -4.42
N PRO A 123 -0.57 16.30 -5.68
CA PRO A 123 0.84 16.43 -6.02
C PRO A 123 1.56 17.54 -5.24
N GLY A 124 2.78 17.26 -4.86
CA GLY A 124 3.66 18.22 -4.18
C GLY A 124 3.35 18.45 -2.70
N MET A 125 2.44 17.66 -2.11
CA MET A 125 2.13 17.71 -0.68
C MET A 125 3.08 16.86 0.16
N THR A 126 3.10 17.14 1.45
CA THR A 126 3.67 16.29 2.50
C THR A 126 2.53 15.62 3.27
N ILE A 127 2.58 14.29 3.38
CA ILE A 127 1.50 13.49 3.93
C ILE A 127 2.04 12.49 4.94
N VAL A 128 1.44 12.43 6.12
CA VAL A 128 1.83 11.48 7.16
C VAL A 128 0.64 10.75 7.76
N CYS A 129 0.91 9.57 8.30
CA CYS A 129 -0.04 8.74 9.06
C CYS A 129 0.75 7.85 10.02
N GLY A 130 0.11 7.36 11.06
CA GLY A 130 0.67 6.35 11.98
C GLY A 130 0.79 4.94 11.38
N ASP A 131 0.88 4.81 10.06
CA ASP A 131 1.03 3.56 9.30
C ASP A 131 2.14 3.71 8.26
N SER A 132 3.00 2.69 8.16
CA SER A 132 4.15 2.69 7.25
C SER A 132 3.75 2.77 5.77
N HIS A 133 2.58 2.22 5.38
CA HIS A 133 2.09 2.24 3.99
C HIS A 133 1.55 3.60 3.53
N THR A 134 1.72 4.65 4.35
CA THR A 134 1.52 6.05 3.95
C THR A 134 2.29 6.40 2.68
N SER A 135 3.39 5.69 2.39
CA SER A 135 4.15 5.84 1.13
C SER A 135 3.29 5.67 -0.12
N THR A 136 2.12 5.03 -0.03
CA THR A 136 1.11 4.93 -1.11
C THR A 136 0.81 6.26 -1.77
N HIS A 137 0.72 7.33 -0.97
CA HIS A 137 0.36 8.68 -1.46
C HIS A 137 1.46 9.30 -2.34
N GLY A 138 2.68 8.77 -2.30
CA GLY A 138 3.77 9.18 -3.18
C GLY A 138 3.52 8.89 -4.67
N ALA A 139 2.57 8.02 -4.99
CA ALA A 139 2.08 7.80 -6.35
C ALA A 139 1.56 9.07 -7.05
N PHE A 140 1.24 10.10 -6.28
CA PHE A 140 0.78 11.41 -6.75
C PHE A 140 1.92 12.45 -6.85
N GLY A 141 3.17 12.08 -6.60
CA GLY A 141 4.28 13.04 -6.50
C GLY A 141 4.29 13.80 -5.18
N ALA A 142 3.71 13.22 -4.12
CA ALA A 142 3.76 13.73 -2.75
C ALA A 142 4.94 13.09 -2.00
N ILE A 143 5.48 13.77 -1.00
CA ILE A 143 6.35 13.15 0.01
C ILE A 143 5.46 12.58 1.11
N ALA A 144 5.36 11.26 1.14
CA ALA A 144 4.46 10.57 2.04
C ALA A 144 5.17 9.43 2.79
N PHE A 145 5.01 9.38 4.11
CA PHE A 145 5.68 8.38 4.95
C PHE A 145 4.99 8.14 6.29
N GLY A 146 5.21 6.95 6.84
CA GLY A 146 4.72 6.58 8.15
C GLY A 146 5.48 7.26 9.28
N ILE A 147 4.77 7.58 10.37
CA ILE A 147 5.31 8.22 11.58
C ILE A 147 4.92 7.44 12.84
N GLY A 148 5.73 7.57 13.88
CA GLY A 148 5.43 6.99 15.19
C GLY A 148 4.38 7.77 15.98
N THR A 149 3.81 7.16 17.03
CA THR A 149 2.75 7.76 17.85
C THR A 149 3.14 9.12 18.45
N SER A 150 4.39 9.31 18.88
CA SER A 150 4.87 10.60 19.40
C SER A 150 4.94 11.68 18.30
N GLU A 151 5.23 11.27 17.06
CA GLU A 151 5.21 12.19 15.91
C GLU A 151 3.76 12.53 15.50
N VAL A 152 2.81 11.57 15.64
CA VAL A 152 1.36 11.85 15.48
C VAL A 152 0.93 12.98 16.42
N GLU A 153 1.30 12.91 17.71
CA GLU A 153 1.04 13.97 18.69
C GLU A 153 1.67 15.30 18.26
N MET A 154 2.93 15.25 17.78
CA MET A 154 3.66 16.45 17.33
C MET A 154 2.95 17.12 16.13
N VAL A 155 2.53 16.33 15.12
CA VAL A 155 1.80 16.86 13.96
C VAL A 155 0.44 17.43 14.34
N LEU A 156 -0.31 16.77 15.20
CA LEU A 156 -1.58 17.29 15.71
C LEU A 156 -1.43 18.65 16.40
N SER A 157 -0.35 18.83 17.18
CA SER A 157 -0.12 20.03 17.96
C SER A 157 0.57 21.18 17.21
N SER A 158 1.37 20.88 16.18
CA SER A 158 2.24 21.88 15.54
C SER A 158 2.18 21.90 14.02
N GLN A 159 1.57 20.92 13.38
CA GLN A 159 1.61 20.64 11.95
C GLN A 159 3.03 20.45 11.39
N CYS A 160 4.01 20.21 12.25
CA CYS A 160 5.40 20.02 11.89
C CYS A 160 5.98 18.79 12.57
N ILE A 161 7.04 18.23 11.97
CA ILE A 161 7.88 17.20 12.59
C ILE A 161 9.36 17.51 12.33
N MET A 162 10.22 16.89 13.11
CA MET A 162 11.67 16.94 12.87
C MET A 162 12.08 15.69 12.09
N GLN A 163 12.61 15.86 10.88
CA GLN A 163 13.02 14.75 10.02
C GLN A 163 14.40 14.98 9.40
N PRO A 164 15.31 14.00 9.49
CA PRO A 164 16.53 14.04 8.69
C PRO A 164 16.15 13.87 7.20
N LYS A 165 16.77 14.67 6.34
CA LYS A 165 16.55 14.53 4.88
C LYS A 165 17.13 13.20 4.40
N PRO A 166 16.32 12.27 3.87
CA PRO A 166 16.83 10.99 3.35
C PRO A 166 17.68 11.18 2.10
N LYS A 167 18.51 10.20 1.78
CA LYS A 167 19.16 10.07 0.48
C LYS A 167 18.13 9.82 -0.61
N LYS A 168 18.50 10.06 -1.85
CA LYS A 168 17.64 9.90 -3.04
C LYS A 168 18.08 8.70 -3.86
N MET A 169 17.16 7.76 -4.08
CA MET A 169 17.38 6.65 -5.00
C MET A 169 16.44 6.80 -6.19
N ARG A 170 16.88 6.46 -7.39
CA ARG A 170 16.04 6.37 -8.57
C ARG A 170 16.00 4.93 -9.08
N ILE A 171 14.79 4.44 -9.30
CA ILE A 171 14.57 3.12 -9.89
C ILE A 171 13.86 3.29 -11.23
N ASN A 172 14.55 2.92 -12.31
CA ASN A 172 14.01 2.95 -13.66
C ASN A 172 13.58 1.53 -14.07
N VAL A 173 12.39 1.39 -14.68
CA VAL A 173 11.98 0.16 -15.35
C VAL A 173 11.58 0.51 -16.78
N ASN A 174 12.40 0.07 -17.74
CA ASN A 174 12.25 0.42 -19.15
C ASN A 174 11.70 -0.75 -19.98
N GLY A 175 10.98 -0.40 -21.05
CA GLY A 175 10.36 -1.33 -21.96
C GLY A 175 8.87 -1.55 -21.70
N ALA A 176 8.34 -2.71 -22.09
CA ALA A 176 6.94 -3.06 -21.92
C ALA A 176 6.79 -4.34 -21.12
N LEU A 177 5.84 -4.35 -20.18
CA LEU A 177 5.51 -5.52 -19.37
C LEU A 177 4.92 -6.63 -20.25
N GLY A 178 5.27 -7.86 -19.92
CA GLY A 178 4.72 -9.05 -20.54
C GLY A 178 3.25 -9.30 -20.16
N LYS A 179 2.59 -10.19 -20.92
CA LYS A 179 1.21 -10.60 -20.62
C LYS A 179 1.12 -11.22 -19.22
N GLY A 180 0.12 -10.79 -18.46
CA GLY A 180 -0.13 -11.31 -17.10
C GLY A 180 0.75 -10.70 -16.00
N VAL A 181 1.62 -9.76 -16.33
CA VAL A 181 2.43 -9.01 -15.36
C VAL A 181 1.67 -7.77 -14.90
N THR A 182 1.57 -7.59 -13.59
CA THR A 182 0.84 -6.49 -12.95
C THR A 182 1.81 -5.57 -12.19
N PRO A 183 1.38 -4.38 -11.75
CA PRO A 183 2.18 -3.51 -10.89
C PRO A 183 2.70 -4.19 -9.60
N LYS A 184 1.93 -5.14 -9.05
CA LYS A 184 2.36 -5.94 -7.89
C LYS A 184 3.57 -6.81 -8.23
N ASP A 185 3.60 -7.40 -9.42
CA ASP A 185 4.72 -8.22 -9.88
C ASP A 185 5.97 -7.36 -10.07
N VAL A 186 5.81 -6.14 -10.63
CA VAL A 186 6.91 -5.17 -10.74
C VAL A 186 7.51 -4.84 -9.38
N ALA A 187 6.67 -4.53 -8.39
CA ALA A 187 7.14 -4.21 -7.04
C ALA A 187 7.84 -5.42 -6.38
N LEU A 188 7.25 -6.62 -6.44
CA LEU A 188 7.85 -7.83 -5.89
C LEU A 188 9.17 -8.18 -6.57
N TYR A 189 9.27 -7.97 -7.90
CA TYR A 189 10.52 -8.16 -8.63
C TYR A 189 11.60 -7.21 -8.12
N ILE A 190 11.31 -5.92 -8.01
CA ILE A 190 12.26 -4.93 -7.50
C ILE A 190 12.72 -5.31 -6.09
N ILE A 191 11.79 -5.64 -5.19
CA ILE A 191 12.11 -6.04 -3.82
C ILE A 191 12.95 -7.32 -3.79
N SER A 192 12.68 -8.29 -4.66
CA SER A 192 13.47 -9.52 -4.73
C SER A 192 14.92 -9.28 -5.19
N LYS A 193 15.18 -8.18 -5.90
CA LYS A 193 16.53 -7.80 -6.37
C LYS A 193 17.28 -6.91 -5.38
N LEU A 194 16.56 -6.06 -4.64
CA LEU A 194 17.15 -5.12 -3.69
C LEU A 194 17.10 -5.63 -2.24
N THR A 195 16.40 -6.72 -1.99
CA THR A 195 16.09 -7.26 -0.66
C THR A 195 15.21 -6.34 0.20
N THR A 196 14.91 -6.74 1.42
CA THR A 196 14.09 -5.96 2.37
C THR A 196 14.82 -4.76 2.99
N SER A 197 16.09 -4.58 2.70
CA SER A 197 16.92 -3.48 3.24
C SER A 197 17.65 -2.64 2.18
N GLY A 198 17.52 -2.97 0.91
CA GLY A 198 18.27 -2.34 -0.18
C GLY A 198 18.03 -0.86 -0.38
N ALA A 199 16.88 -0.34 0.06
CA ALA A 199 16.58 1.09 0.00
C ALA A 199 16.59 1.77 1.38
N THR A 200 17.24 1.18 2.40
CA THR A 200 17.31 1.74 3.74
C THR A 200 18.01 3.10 3.74
N GLY A 201 17.34 4.11 4.28
CA GLY A 201 17.84 5.49 4.33
C GLY A 201 17.56 6.31 3.06
N TYR A 202 16.89 5.73 2.06
CA TYR A 202 16.53 6.40 0.83
C TYR A 202 15.05 6.76 0.76
N PHE A 203 14.74 7.82 0.02
CA PHE A 203 13.46 8.08 -0.59
C PHE A 203 13.57 7.73 -2.08
N VAL A 204 12.64 6.92 -2.60
CA VAL A 204 12.75 6.33 -3.94
C VAL A 204 11.89 7.07 -4.94
N GLU A 205 12.47 7.53 -6.05
CA GLU A 205 11.74 8.00 -7.23
C GLU A 205 11.69 6.90 -8.29
N TYR A 206 10.48 6.50 -8.68
CA TYR A 206 10.28 5.53 -9.77
C TYR A 206 10.10 6.25 -11.09
N ALA A 207 10.79 5.79 -12.12
CA ALA A 207 10.80 6.38 -13.46
C ALA A 207 10.95 5.32 -14.57
N GLY A 208 10.84 5.74 -15.82
CA GLY A 208 10.93 4.88 -17.00
C GLY A 208 9.57 4.48 -17.56
N ASP A 209 9.61 3.84 -18.73
CA ASP A 209 8.44 3.54 -19.57
C ASP A 209 7.30 2.85 -18.81
N VAL A 210 7.65 1.93 -17.89
CA VAL A 210 6.66 1.14 -17.15
C VAL A 210 5.84 2.04 -16.23
N PHE A 211 6.49 2.93 -15.47
CA PHE A 211 5.78 3.79 -14.51
C PHE A 211 5.04 4.93 -15.20
N GLU A 212 5.54 5.43 -16.32
CA GLU A 212 4.85 6.45 -17.13
C GLU A 212 3.52 5.93 -17.69
N LYS A 213 3.47 4.65 -18.11
CA LYS A 213 2.27 4.00 -18.66
C LYS A 213 1.37 3.37 -17.61
N MET A 214 1.81 3.32 -16.35
CA MET A 214 1.09 2.66 -15.27
C MET A 214 -0.12 3.50 -14.84
N SER A 215 -1.24 2.82 -14.55
CA SER A 215 -2.43 3.45 -13.94
C SER A 215 -2.13 4.01 -12.56
N MET A 216 -3.00 4.87 -12.04
CA MET A 216 -2.82 5.40 -10.68
C MET A 216 -2.89 4.32 -9.62
N GLU A 217 -3.78 3.35 -9.76
CA GLU A 217 -3.90 2.19 -8.87
C GLU A 217 -2.60 1.38 -8.85
N GLY A 218 -2.01 1.17 -10.02
CA GLY A 218 -0.71 0.52 -10.15
C GLY A 218 0.42 1.30 -9.49
N ARG A 219 0.48 2.62 -9.70
CA ARG A 219 1.46 3.52 -9.05
C ARG A 219 1.32 3.48 -7.54
N MET A 220 0.08 3.48 -7.03
CA MET A 220 -0.19 3.35 -5.60
C MET A 220 0.29 1.99 -5.05
N THR A 221 0.12 0.89 -5.78
CA THR A 221 0.64 -0.42 -5.41
C THR A 221 2.16 -0.41 -5.29
N VAL A 222 2.88 0.18 -6.24
CA VAL A 222 4.35 0.26 -6.22
C VAL A 222 4.85 1.13 -5.07
N CYS A 223 4.29 2.34 -4.93
CA CYS A 223 4.67 3.24 -3.83
C CYS A 223 4.32 2.65 -2.45
N ASN A 224 3.20 1.93 -2.33
CA ASN A 224 2.83 1.20 -1.12
C ASN A 224 3.92 0.22 -0.68
N LEU A 225 4.44 -0.57 -1.63
CA LEU A 225 5.43 -1.61 -1.36
C LEU A 225 6.87 -1.09 -1.22
N SER A 226 7.12 0.20 -1.43
CA SER A 226 8.47 0.79 -1.29
C SER A 226 9.07 0.57 0.09
N ILE A 227 8.25 0.59 1.12
CA ILE A 227 8.70 0.39 2.50
C ILE A 227 9.15 -1.05 2.78
N GLU A 228 8.74 -2.00 1.95
CA GLU A 228 9.12 -3.42 2.10
C GLU A 228 10.56 -3.71 1.63
N MET A 229 11.21 -2.75 0.96
CA MET A 229 12.66 -2.78 0.70
C MET A 229 13.44 -1.80 1.59
N GLY A 230 12.82 -1.33 2.69
CA GLY A 230 13.43 -0.44 3.68
C GLY A 230 13.42 1.05 3.32
N ALA A 231 12.80 1.44 2.21
CA ALA A 231 12.71 2.84 1.81
C ALA A 231 11.90 3.68 2.82
N ARG A 232 12.25 4.96 2.97
CA ARG A 232 11.45 5.91 3.75
C ARG A 232 10.11 6.20 3.10
N GLY A 233 10.05 6.13 1.78
CA GLY A 233 8.87 6.27 0.94
C GLY A 233 9.23 6.12 -0.52
N GLY A 234 8.22 6.03 -1.37
CA GLY A 234 8.36 6.00 -2.82
C GLY A 234 7.51 7.09 -3.47
N MET A 235 7.97 7.63 -4.60
CA MET A 235 7.21 8.64 -5.34
C MET A 235 7.32 8.44 -6.84
N ILE A 236 6.29 8.90 -7.55
CA ILE A 236 6.24 8.96 -9.02
C ILE A 236 5.86 10.38 -9.41
N ALA A 237 6.57 10.94 -10.40
CA ALA A 237 6.27 12.29 -10.89
C ALA A 237 4.82 12.37 -11.42
N PRO A 238 4.05 13.39 -11.01
CA PRO A 238 2.68 13.54 -11.46
C PRO A 238 2.65 13.91 -12.96
N ASP A 239 1.76 13.29 -13.67
CA ASP A 239 1.54 13.48 -15.11
C ASP A 239 0.04 13.55 -15.44
N GLN A 240 -0.31 13.44 -16.70
CA GLN A 240 -1.72 13.51 -17.12
C GLN A 240 -2.56 12.37 -16.51
N THR A 241 -1.99 11.18 -16.29
CA THR A 241 -2.67 10.08 -15.59
C THR A 241 -3.06 10.48 -14.17
N THR A 242 -2.13 11.13 -13.46
CA THR A 242 -2.38 11.66 -12.12
C THR A 242 -3.44 12.76 -12.11
N PHE A 243 -3.37 13.69 -13.08
CA PHE A 243 -4.32 14.82 -13.14
C PHE A 243 -5.73 14.32 -13.46
N ASN A 244 -5.88 13.40 -14.40
CA ASN A 244 -7.17 12.78 -14.74
C ASN A 244 -7.77 12.02 -13.56
N TYR A 245 -6.94 11.39 -12.74
CA TYR A 245 -7.41 10.66 -11.55
C TYR A 245 -7.95 11.61 -10.47
N ILE A 246 -7.35 12.79 -10.30
CA ILE A 246 -7.73 13.78 -9.28
C ILE A 246 -8.94 14.62 -9.72
N GLU A 247 -9.05 14.92 -11.01
CA GLU A 247 -10.06 15.80 -11.55
C GLU A 247 -11.48 15.35 -11.20
N GLY A 248 -12.30 16.28 -10.71
CA GLY A 248 -13.69 16.01 -10.36
C GLY A 248 -13.92 15.32 -9.02
N ARG A 249 -12.87 14.90 -8.31
CA ARG A 249 -13.05 14.30 -6.97
C ARG A 249 -13.55 15.34 -5.97
N GLU A 250 -14.29 14.88 -4.98
CA GLU A 250 -15.09 15.75 -4.10
C GLU A 250 -14.26 16.84 -3.41
N LEU A 251 -13.11 16.48 -2.83
CA LEU A 251 -12.23 17.38 -2.08
C LEU A 251 -11.03 17.88 -2.90
N ALA A 252 -10.97 17.56 -4.19
CA ALA A 252 -9.98 18.13 -5.10
C ALA A 252 -10.28 19.61 -5.38
N PRO A 253 -9.27 20.42 -5.72
CA PRO A 253 -9.46 21.79 -6.15
C PRO A 253 -10.43 21.89 -7.34
N LYS A 254 -11.18 22.99 -7.43
CA LYS A 254 -12.19 23.22 -8.50
C LYS A 254 -12.03 24.60 -9.12
N GLY A 255 -12.45 24.75 -10.38
CA GLY A 255 -12.43 26.02 -11.10
C GLY A 255 -11.03 26.64 -11.13
N ALA A 256 -10.92 27.93 -10.79
CA ALA A 256 -9.65 28.65 -10.85
C ALA A 256 -8.56 28.09 -9.91
N ASP A 257 -8.95 27.47 -8.79
CA ASP A 257 -7.99 26.80 -7.91
C ASP A 257 -7.42 25.53 -8.56
N TRP A 258 -8.24 24.80 -9.34
CA TRP A 258 -7.77 23.68 -10.13
C TRP A 258 -6.73 24.13 -11.16
N ASP A 259 -7.02 25.17 -11.94
CA ASP A 259 -6.12 25.66 -12.97
C ASP A 259 -4.77 26.10 -12.39
N LYS A 260 -4.82 26.81 -11.25
CA LYS A 260 -3.62 27.24 -10.52
C LYS A 260 -2.80 26.03 -10.02
N GLN A 261 -3.45 25.06 -9.42
CA GLN A 261 -2.77 23.87 -8.92
C GLN A 261 -2.21 23.02 -10.06
N LEU A 262 -2.96 22.82 -11.12
CA LEU A 262 -2.52 22.09 -12.32
C LEU A 262 -1.26 22.72 -12.94
N ALA A 263 -1.21 24.06 -13.02
CA ALA A 263 -0.03 24.78 -13.50
C ALA A 263 1.20 24.49 -12.60
N TYR A 264 1.03 24.46 -11.30
CA TYR A 264 2.08 24.09 -10.34
C TYR A 264 2.46 22.60 -10.47
N TRP A 265 1.50 21.68 -10.49
CA TRP A 265 1.76 20.24 -10.56
C TRP A 265 2.57 19.83 -11.81
N LYS A 266 2.35 20.52 -12.94
CA LYS A 266 3.14 20.31 -14.18
C LYS A 266 4.62 20.63 -14.03
N THR A 267 5.01 21.38 -13.01
CA THR A 267 6.42 21.68 -12.69
C THR A 267 7.07 20.61 -11.84
N LEU A 268 6.28 19.72 -11.22
CA LEU A 268 6.73 18.69 -10.28
C LEU A 268 7.26 17.47 -11.02
N LYS A 269 8.45 17.62 -11.57
CA LYS A 269 9.23 16.55 -12.21
C LYS A 269 10.70 16.77 -11.94
N THR A 270 11.47 15.70 -11.95
CA THR A 270 12.93 15.77 -11.85
C THR A 270 13.51 16.46 -13.08
N ASP A 271 14.42 17.41 -12.87
CA ASP A 271 15.07 18.14 -13.96
C ASP A 271 16.08 17.24 -14.67
N VAL A 272 16.28 17.49 -15.96
CA VAL A 272 17.32 16.80 -16.74
C VAL A 272 18.69 17.14 -16.12
N GLY A 273 19.48 16.10 -15.80
CA GLY A 273 20.78 16.25 -15.16
C GLY A 273 20.75 16.36 -13.65
N ALA A 274 19.59 16.19 -12.99
CA ALA A 274 19.53 16.07 -11.54
C ALA A 274 20.24 14.80 -11.06
N ILE A 275 20.90 14.90 -9.90
CA ILE A 275 21.75 13.83 -9.36
C ILE A 275 20.99 13.09 -8.25
N PHE A 276 20.99 11.77 -8.34
CA PHE A 276 20.58 10.85 -7.28
C PHE A 276 21.82 10.29 -6.57
N ASP A 277 21.66 9.90 -5.30
CA ASP A 277 22.70 9.22 -4.55
C ASP A 277 22.90 7.78 -5.06
N GLU A 278 21.83 7.18 -5.60
CA GLU A 278 21.87 5.87 -6.25
C GLU A 278 20.83 5.81 -7.38
N GLU A 279 21.19 5.16 -8.48
CA GLU A 279 20.30 4.96 -9.63
C GLU A 279 20.39 3.52 -10.14
N ILE A 280 19.26 2.84 -10.22
CA ILE A 280 19.13 1.44 -10.61
C ILE A 280 18.19 1.34 -11.80
N THR A 281 18.52 0.48 -12.77
CA THR A 281 17.70 0.27 -13.97
C THR A 281 17.40 -1.21 -14.15
N PHE A 282 16.11 -1.52 -14.35
CA PHE A 282 15.62 -2.85 -14.69
C PHE A 282 14.98 -2.85 -16.08
N THR A 283 14.92 -4.02 -16.68
CA THR A 283 14.27 -4.27 -17.97
C THR A 283 12.91 -4.94 -17.75
N ALA A 284 11.86 -4.38 -18.32
CA ALA A 284 10.49 -4.87 -18.12
C ALA A 284 10.28 -6.33 -18.60
N SER A 285 11.02 -6.77 -19.64
CA SER A 285 10.93 -8.14 -20.14
C SER A 285 11.47 -9.21 -19.18
N ASP A 286 12.24 -8.81 -18.16
CA ASP A 286 12.78 -9.74 -17.17
C ASP A 286 11.76 -10.03 -16.05
N ILE A 287 10.64 -9.27 -16.05
CA ILE A 287 9.59 -9.39 -15.05
C ILE A 287 8.50 -10.32 -15.56
N GLU A 288 8.22 -11.36 -14.82
CA GLU A 288 7.09 -12.24 -15.00
C GLU A 288 6.13 -12.19 -13.80
N PRO A 289 4.95 -12.85 -13.83
CA PRO A 289 4.13 -12.97 -12.63
C PRO A 289 4.94 -13.50 -11.46
N MET A 290 4.88 -12.82 -10.31
CA MET A 290 5.70 -13.07 -9.14
C MET A 290 4.92 -13.76 -8.02
N ILE A 291 5.65 -14.55 -7.23
CA ILE A 291 5.14 -15.14 -5.99
C ILE A 291 6.27 -15.23 -4.95
N THR A 292 5.96 -15.03 -3.67
CA THR A 292 6.94 -15.26 -2.59
C THR A 292 6.95 -16.74 -2.18
N TYR A 293 8.13 -17.22 -1.78
CA TYR A 293 8.34 -18.59 -1.29
C TYR A 293 8.76 -18.64 0.18
N GLY A 294 9.12 -17.51 0.77
CA GLY A 294 9.60 -17.41 2.14
C GLY A 294 8.76 -16.46 3.01
N THR A 295 9.36 -15.97 4.09
CA THR A 295 8.69 -15.21 5.16
C THR A 295 8.91 -13.70 5.07
N ASN A 296 9.36 -13.19 3.94
CA ASN A 296 9.44 -11.75 3.67
C ASN A 296 9.29 -11.47 2.16
N PRO A 297 8.94 -10.23 1.76
CA PRO A 297 8.73 -9.88 0.36
C PRO A 297 9.99 -9.98 -0.53
N GLY A 298 11.20 -9.90 0.06
CA GLY A 298 12.46 -10.10 -0.66
C GLY A 298 12.66 -11.54 -1.14
N MET A 299 11.98 -12.50 -0.52
CA MET A 299 11.99 -13.91 -0.94
C MET A 299 10.92 -14.16 -2.03
N GLY A 300 10.97 -13.36 -3.10
CA GLY A 300 10.11 -13.46 -4.27
C GLY A 300 10.82 -14.04 -5.47
N ILE A 301 10.09 -14.84 -6.26
CA ILE A 301 10.56 -15.40 -7.53
C ILE A 301 9.51 -15.25 -8.63
N GLY A 302 9.95 -15.28 -9.88
CA GLY A 302 9.04 -15.48 -11.00
C GLY A 302 8.32 -16.81 -10.88
N ILE A 303 7.05 -16.85 -11.19
CA ILE A 303 6.18 -18.01 -10.97
C ILE A 303 6.66 -19.27 -11.71
N SER A 304 7.37 -19.08 -12.83
CA SER A 304 7.96 -20.18 -13.62
C SER A 304 9.29 -20.71 -13.08
N LYS A 305 9.88 -20.03 -12.09
CA LYS A 305 11.20 -20.36 -11.54
C LYS A 305 11.09 -21.34 -10.37
N GLN A 306 12.22 -21.92 -10.04
CA GLN A 306 12.40 -22.74 -8.84
C GLN A 306 12.91 -21.90 -7.68
N ILE A 307 12.65 -22.33 -6.45
CA ILE A 307 13.22 -21.73 -5.24
C ILE A 307 14.74 -21.80 -5.34
N PRO A 308 15.47 -20.67 -5.24
CA PRO A 308 16.91 -20.61 -5.41
C PRO A 308 17.66 -21.42 -4.34
N ASN A 309 18.93 -21.71 -4.57
CA ASN A 309 19.78 -22.28 -3.54
C ASN A 309 20.20 -21.23 -2.51
N ALA A 310 20.61 -21.67 -1.32
CA ALA A 310 20.95 -20.79 -0.21
C ALA A 310 22.12 -19.84 -0.49
N ASP A 311 23.03 -20.22 -1.37
CA ASP A 311 24.18 -19.41 -1.81
C ASP A 311 23.82 -18.36 -2.87
N GLU A 312 22.63 -18.44 -3.45
CA GLU A 312 22.12 -17.49 -4.43
C GLU A 312 21.26 -16.38 -3.78
N VAL A 313 21.01 -16.46 -2.46
CA VAL A 313 20.09 -15.56 -1.74
C VAL A 313 20.84 -14.64 -0.79
N GLU A 314 20.61 -13.34 -0.91
CA GLU A 314 21.09 -12.36 0.07
C GLU A 314 20.29 -12.46 1.38
N GLY A 315 20.95 -12.17 2.52
CA GLY A 315 20.31 -12.18 3.85
C GLY A 315 20.74 -13.30 4.78
N GLY A 316 21.61 -14.21 4.28
CA GLY A 316 22.26 -15.26 5.07
C GLY A 316 21.52 -16.58 5.10
N VAL A 317 22.30 -17.65 5.00
CA VAL A 317 21.83 -19.05 4.91
C VAL A 317 20.88 -19.44 6.04
N ALA A 318 21.18 -19.06 7.27
CA ALA A 318 20.36 -19.43 8.44
C ALA A 318 18.94 -18.82 8.39
N THR A 319 18.81 -17.58 7.93
CA THR A 319 17.49 -16.92 7.77
C THR A 319 16.71 -17.59 6.63
N TYR A 320 17.38 -17.92 5.55
CA TYR A 320 16.81 -18.61 4.41
C TYR A 320 16.28 -20.01 4.82
N GLU A 321 17.11 -20.82 5.47
CA GLU A 321 16.74 -22.18 5.91
C GLU A 321 15.57 -22.16 6.89
N LYS A 322 15.58 -21.24 7.88
CA LYS A 322 14.46 -21.04 8.80
C LYS A 322 13.17 -20.68 8.08
N SER A 323 13.25 -19.81 7.08
CA SER A 323 12.08 -19.41 6.29
C SER A 323 11.50 -20.58 5.50
N LEU A 324 12.35 -21.42 4.86
CA LEU A 324 11.89 -22.61 4.15
C LEU A 324 11.28 -23.65 5.09
N GLU A 325 11.91 -23.88 6.25
CA GLU A 325 11.36 -24.77 7.29
C GLU A 325 9.96 -24.33 7.73
N TYR A 326 9.78 -23.02 8.04
CA TYR A 326 8.47 -22.47 8.39
C TYR A 326 7.46 -22.65 7.27
N MET A 327 7.85 -22.35 6.03
CA MET A 327 6.98 -22.47 4.87
C MET A 327 6.76 -23.92 4.42
N GLY A 328 7.59 -24.87 4.86
CA GLY A 328 7.53 -26.28 4.46
C GLY A 328 7.90 -26.50 2.99
N PHE A 329 8.85 -25.72 2.48
CA PHE A 329 9.40 -25.84 1.13
C PHE A 329 10.86 -26.26 1.16
N ALA A 330 11.38 -26.70 0.02
CA ALA A 330 12.78 -27.06 -0.17
C ALA A 330 13.41 -26.25 -1.31
N GLN A 331 14.74 -26.19 -1.32
CA GLN A 331 15.51 -25.66 -2.44
C GLN A 331 15.12 -26.39 -3.74
N ASN A 332 15.12 -25.69 -4.84
CA ASN A 332 14.73 -26.20 -6.16
C ASN A 332 13.26 -26.67 -6.30
N ASP A 333 12.44 -26.47 -5.28
CA ASP A 333 11.00 -26.67 -5.41
C ASP A 333 10.39 -25.69 -6.42
N SER A 334 9.43 -26.18 -7.24
CA SER A 334 8.56 -25.29 -8.01
C SER A 334 7.42 -24.81 -7.13
N MET A 335 7.07 -23.52 -7.26
CA MET A 335 5.86 -22.99 -6.62
C MET A 335 4.59 -23.46 -7.33
N ILE A 336 4.63 -23.66 -8.66
CA ILE A 336 3.49 -24.20 -9.41
C ILE A 336 3.08 -25.58 -8.89
N GLY A 337 1.78 -25.75 -8.66
CA GLY A 337 1.20 -26.97 -8.12
C GLY A 337 1.18 -27.07 -6.59
N LYS A 338 1.81 -26.14 -5.86
CA LYS A 338 1.70 -26.10 -4.39
C LYS A 338 0.27 -25.82 -3.99
N LYS A 339 -0.25 -26.60 -3.04
CA LYS A 339 -1.63 -26.49 -2.55
C LYS A 339 -1.91 -25.11 -1.96
N VAL A 340 -3.11 -24.59 -2.21
CA VAL A 340 -3.62 -23.33 -1.65
C VAL A 340 -4.92 -23.62 -0.87
N ASP A 341 -4.95 -23.23 0.40
CA ASP A 341 -6.13 -23.40 1.25
C ASP A 341 -6.97 -22.09 1.31
N TYR A 342 -6.30 -20.94 1.22
CA TYR A 342 -6.92 -19.61 1.30
C TYR A 342 -6.46 -18.70 0.17
N VAL A 343 -7.36 -17.81 -0.26
CA VAL A 343 -7.03 -16.70 -1.15
C VAL A 343 -7.55 -15.41 -0.54
N PHE A 344 -6.70 -14.41 -0.45
CA PHE A 344 -7.05 -13.09 0.04
C PHE A 344 -6.79 -12.03 -1.03
N ILE A 345 -7.85 -11.32 -1.42
CA ILE A 345 -7.80 -10.17 -2.31
C ILE A 345 -8.26 -8.95 -1.53
N GLY A 346 -7.41 -7.94 -1.42
CA GLY A 346 -7.71 -6.74 -0.65
C GLY A 346 -6.45 -6.03 -0.17
N SER A 347 -6.59 -5.32 0.93
CA SER A 347 -5.59 -4.46 1.58
C SER A 347 -5.38 -3.09 0.90
N CYS A 348 -4.63 -2.20 1.56
CA CYS A 348 -4.22 -0.93 0.95
C CYS A 348 -3.36 -1.10 -0.30
N THR A 349 -2.77 -2.28 -0.51
CA THR A 349 -1.95 -2.59 -1.67
C THR A 349 -2.80 -2.88 -2.91
N ASN A 350 -3.76 -3.81 -2.80
CA ASN A 350 -4.57 -4.31 -3.91
C ASN A 350 -6.05 -4.45 -3.55
N GLY A 351 -6.64 -3.40 -2.99
CA GLY A 351 -8.06 -3.32 -2.67
C GLY A 351 -8.81 -2.26 -3.48
N ARG A 352 -8.30 -1.86 -4.66
CA ARG A 352 -8.89 -0.85 -5.55
C ARG A 352 -9.61 -1.51 -6.70
N ILE A 353 -10.45 -0.77 -7.39
CA ILE A 353 -11.34 -1.32 -8.44
C ILE A 353 -10.58 -2.07 -9.55
N GLU A 354 -9.39 -1.61 -9.96
CA GLU A 354 -8.59 -2.29 -10.98
C GLU A 354 -8.15 -3.69 -10.55
N ASP A 355 -7.87 -3.88 -9.25
CA ASP A 355 -7.49 -5.18 -8.70
C ASP A 355 -8.63 -6.19 -8.84
N PHE A 356 -9.87 -5.74 -8.58
CA PHE A 356 -11.07 -6.56 -8.72
C PHE A 356 -11.44 -6.82 -10.17
N ARG A 357 -11.21 -5.84 -11.08
CA ARG A 357 -11.35 -6.05 -12.52
C ARG A 357 -10.36 -7.11 -13.02
N ALA A 358 -9.10 -7.03 -12.59
CA ALA A 358 -8.07 -8.02 -12.94
C ALA A 358 -8.45 -9.42 -12.40
N PHE A 359 -8.87 -9.51 -11.14
CA PHE A 359 -9.33 -10.76 -10.54
C PHE A 359 -10.54 -11.34 -11.30
N ALA A 360 -11.56 -10.53 -11.54
CA ALA A 360 -12.78 -10.90 -12.24
C ALA A 360 -12.50 -11.41 -13.66
N SER A 361 -11.50 -10.85 -14.37
CA SER A 361 -11.14 -11.28 -15.72
C SER A 361 -10.77 -12.76 -15.82
N ILE A 362 -10.17 -13.31 -14.76
CA ILE A 362 -9.80 -14.72 -14.67
C ILE A 362 -10.97 -15.58 -14.16
N VAL A 363 -11.69 -15.14 -13.14
CA VAL A 363 -12.72 -15.98 -12.51
C VAL A 363 -14.05 -16.01 -13.27
N LYS A 364 -14.30 -15.07 -14.17
CA LYS A 364 -15.52 -15.00 -14.98
C LYS A 364 -15.78 -16.30 -15.75
N GLY A 365 -16.96 -16.90 -15.52
CA GLY A 365 -17.37 -18.16 -16.16
C GLY A 365 -16.67 -19.42 -15.61
N ARG A 366 -15.94 -19.27 -14.48
CA ARG A 366 -15.27 -20.37 -13.79
C ARG A 366 -15.77 -20.50 -12.36
N LYS A 367 -15.46 -21.58 -11.70
CA LYS A 367 -15.79 -21.81 -10.28
C LYS A 367 -14.52 -21.85 -9.46
N LYS A 368 -14.61 -21.30 -8.26
CA LYS A 368 -13.57 -21.46 -7.22
C LYS A 368 -13.43 -22.94 -6.85
N ALA A 369 -12.22 -23.42 -6.60
CA ALA A 369 -12.00 -24.76 -6.08
C ALA A 369 -12.71 -24.95 -4.72
N ASP A 370 -13.40 -26.07 -4.53
CA ASP A 370 -14.29 -26.29 -3.38
C ASP A 370 -13.59 -26.17 -2.03
N HIS A 371 -12.33 -26.62 -1.95
CA HIS A 371 -11.55 -26.61 -0.73
C HIS A 371 -10.91 -25.26 -0.41
N VAL A 372 -10.94 -24.29 -1.34
CA VAL A 372 -10.36 -22.96 -1.13
C VAL A 372 -11.35 -22.03 -0.43
N THR A 373 -10.93 -21.45 0.66
CA THR A 373 -11.63 -20.32 1.26
C THR A 373 -11.09 -19.02 0.66
N ALA A 374 -11.95 -18.18 0.11
CA ALA A 374 -11.52 -16.94 -0.52
C ALA A 374 -12.22 -15.72 0.08
N TRP A 375 -11.43 -14.75 0.49
CA TRP A 375 -11.88 -13.46 1.02
C TRP A 375 -11.59 -12.35 0.02
N VAL A 376 -12.67 -11.76 -0.50
CA VAL A 376 -12.61 -10.62 -1.43
C VAL A 376 -13.05 -9.39 -0.66
N VAL A 377 -12.10 -8.50 -0.35
CA VAL A 377 -12.28 -7.38 0.58
C VAL A 377 -11.97 -6.06 -0.13
N PRO A 378 -12.98 -5.24 -0.46
CA PRO A 378 -12.75 -3.92 -1.05
C PRO A 378 -12.03 -3.00 -0.07
N GLY A 379 -11.26 -2.05 -0.60
CA GLY A 379 -10.51 -1.10 0.21
C GLY A 379 -11.39 0.01 0.80
N SER A 380 -12.57 0.25 0.24
CA SER A 380 -13.52 1.28 0.69
C SER A 380 -14.95 0.94 0.26
N HIS A 381 -15.94 1.63 0.85
CA HIS A 381 -17.33 1.54 0.39
C HIS A 381 -17.53 2.11 -1.02
N ILE A 382 -16.69 3.04 -1.45
CA ILE A 382 -16.68 3.54 -2.84
C ILE A 382 -16.27 2.42 -3.80
N VAL A 383 -15.21 1.68 -3.49
CA VAL A 383 -14.81 0.51 -4.29
C VAL A 383 -15.86 -0.59 -4.25
N GLU A 384 -16.50 -0.85 -3.10
CA GLU A 384 -17.61 -1.80 -3.01
C GLU A 384 -18.77 -1.43 -3.93
N ALA A 385 -19.14 -0.15 -3.98
CA ALA A 385 -20.16 0.35 -4.88
C ALA A 385 -19.78 0.15 -6.36
N GLN A 386 -18.54 0.47 -6.74
CA GLN A 386 -18.02 0.26 -8.10
C GLN A 386 -18.02 -1.23 -8.50
N ILE A 387 -17.67 -2.13 -7.59
CA ILE A 387 -17.74 -3.59 -7.82
C ILE A 387 -19.16 -4.02 -8.20
N ARG A 388 -20.19 -3.42 -7.57
CA ARG A 388 -21.61 -3.70 -7.86
C ARG A 388 -22.05 -3.05 -9.17
N GLU A 389 -21.74 -1.78 -9.38
CA GLU A 389 -22.09 -1.02 -10.58
C GLU A 389 -21.51 -1.63 -11.87
N GLU A 390 -20.29 -2.16 -11.80
CA GLU A 390 -19.61 -2.79 -12.95
C GLU A 390 -20.01 -4.27 -13.15
N GLY A 391 -20.91 -4.82 -12.33
CA GLY A 391 -21.34 -6.22 -12.40
C GLY A 391 -20.28 -7.24 -11.98
N ILE A 392 -19.18 -6.78 -11.39
CA ILE A 392 -18.12 -7.65 -10.85
C ILE A 392 -18.69 -8.50 -9.70
N TYR A 393 -19.61 -7.94 -8.91
CA TYR A 393 -20.27 -8.66 -7.83
C TYR A 393 -20.91 -9.96 -8.33
N ASP A 394 -21.68 -9.90 -9.42
CA ASP A 394 -22.35 -11.08 -9.97
C ASP A 394 -21.35 -12.12 -10.46
N ILE A 395 -20.26 -11.67 -11.11
CA ILE A 395 -19.14 -12.55 -11.53
C ILE A 395 -18.55 -13.29 -10.32
N LEU A 396 -18.32 -12.59 -9.20
CA LEU A 396 -17.79 -13.17 -7.98
C LEU A 396 -18.74 -14.19 -7.37
N ILE A 397 -20.02 -13.86 -7.24
CA ILE A 397 -21.04 -14.77 -6.68
C ILE A 397 -21.21 -16.00 -7.55
N ASP A 398 -21.30 -15.82 -8.86
CA ASP A 398 -21.39 -16.94 -9.81
C ASP A 398 -20.17 -17.84 -9.73
N ALA A 399 -18.99 -17.29 -9.48
CA ALA A 399 -17.76 -18.07 -9.31
C ALA A 399 -17.63 -18.74 -7.91
N GLY A 400 -18.53 -18.45 -6.98
CA GLY A 400 -18.56 -19.02 -5.62
C GLY A 400 -17.73 -18.25 -4.60
N PHE A 401 -17.47 -16.96 -4.86
CA PHE A 401 -16.82 -16.07 -3.91
C PHE A 401 -17.83 -15.29 -3.07
N ALA A 402 -17.41 -14.89 -1.87
CA ALA A 402 -18.16 -13.96 -1.03
C ALA A 402 -17.44 -12.60 -1.01
N LEU A 403 -18.13 -11.54 -1.39
CA LEU A 403 -17.66 -10.19 -1.20
C LEU A 403 -17.83 -9.81 0.28
N ARG A 404 -16.75 -9.37 0.91
CA ARG A 404 -16.77 -8.87 2.28
C ARG A 404 -16.92 -7.34 2.32
N GLN A 405 -17.16 -6.80 3.49
CA GLN A 405 -17.20 -5.35 3.71
C GLN A 405 -15.78 -4.76 3.80
N PRO A 406 -15.60 -3.47 3.50
CA PRO A 406 -14.29 -2.84 3.46
C PRO A 406 -13.53 -2.87 4.79
N GLY A 407 -12.21 -3.03 4.73
CA GLY A 407 -11.31 -3.03 5.89
C GLY A 407 -9.97 -3.71 5.60
N CYS A 408 -9.05 -3.67 6.57
CA CYS A 408 -7.75 -4.31 6.43
C CYS A 408 -7.81 -5.84 6.47
N SER A 409 -8.82 -6.42 7.15
CA SER A 409 -9.06 -7.87 7.16
C SER A 409 -7.81 -8.69 7.51
N ALA A 410 -7.62 -9.81 6.84
CA ALA A 410 -6.46 -10.68 7.02
C ALA A 410 -5.10 -10.05 6.66
N CYS A 411 -5.05 -8.87 6.04
CA CYS A 411 -3.77 -8.22 5.78
C CYS A 411 -2.96 -8.00 7.08
N LEU A 412 -3.64 -7.70 8.17
CA LEU A 412 -3.06 -7.50 9.51
C LEU A 412 -3.55 -8.51 10.54
N ALA A 413 -4.71 -9.15 10.29
CA ALA A 413 -5.37 -10.11 11.18
C ALA A 413 -5.61 -9.57 12.61
N MET A 414 -5.91 -8.28 12.73
CA MET A 414 -6.30 -7.65 13.99
C MET A 414 -7.79 -7.85 14.32
N ASN A 415 -8.58 -8.30 13.36
CA ASN A 415 -9.98 -8.70 13.49
C ASN A 415 -10.11 -10.24 13.47
N ASP A 416 -11.33 -10.76 13.28
CA ASP A 416 -11.61 -12.21 13.24
C ASP A 416 -11.17 -12.90 11.94
N ASP A 417 -10.73 -12.14 10.95
CA ASP A 417 -10.25 -12.67 9.67
C ASP A 417 -8.83 -13.23 9.82
N LYS A 418 -8.71 -14.41 10.41
CA LYS A 418 -7.43 -15.09 10.66
C LYS A 418 -7.34 -16.40 9.90
N ILE A 419 -6.18 -16.61 9.26
CA ILE A 419 -5.88 -17.85 8.58
C ILE A 419 -5.34 -18.85 9.61
N PRO A 420 -5.88 -20.09 9.67
CA PRO A 420 -5.45 -21.10 10.63
C PRO A 420 -3.99 -21.53 10.44
N ALA A 421 -3.37 -22.01 11.52
CA ALA A 421 -2.01 -22.52 11.51
C ALA A 421 -1.80 -23.62 10.46
N GLY A 422 -0.65 -23.61 9.79
CA GLY A 422 -0.27 -24.57 8.77
C GLY A 422 -0.98 -24.43 7.42
N LYS A 423 -1.94 -23.50 7.29
CA LYS A 423 -2.65 -23.25 6.04
C LYS A 423 -1.90 -22.28 5.14
N TYR A 424 -1.94 -22.56 3.82
CA TYR A 424 -1.34 -21.72 2.80
C TYR A 424 -2.35 -20.73 2.23
N ALA A 425 -1.96 -19.45 2.21
CA ALA A 425 -2.75 -18.40 1.58
C ALA A 425 -1.98 -17.74 0.44
N VAL A 426 -2.57 -17.65 -0.74
CA VAL A 426 -2.14 -16.70 -1.77
C VAL A 426 -2.82 -15.37 -1.49
N SER A 427 -2.02 -14.31 -1.34
CA SER A 427 -2.49 -13.04 -0.79
C SER A 427 -1.97 -11.84 -1.57
N THR A 428 -2.85 -10.87 -1.81
CA THR A 428 -2.46 -9.57 -2.38
C THR A 428 -2.05 -8.54 -1.33
N SER A 429 -1.93 -8.94 -0.06
CA SER A 429 -1.41 -8.09 1.01
C SER A 429 0.06 -7.68 0.77
N ASN A 430 0.61 -6.91 1.69
CA ASN A 430 1.94 -6.31 1.57
C ASN A 430 3.04 -7.06 2.30
N ARG A 431 2.72 -7.81 3.35
CA ARG A 431 3.67 -8.52 4.21
C ARG A 431 3.29 -9.97 4.44
N ASN A 432 4.29 -10.82 4.60
CA ASN A 432 4.12 -12.27 4.80
C ASN A 432 5.08 -12.86 5.85
N PHE A 433 5.49 -12.07 6.85
CA PHE A 433 6.26 -12.64 7.95
C PHE A 433 5.47 -13.71 8.71
N GLU A 434 6.17 -14.54 9.47
CA GLU A 434 5.59 -15.64 10.24
C GLU A 434 4.35 -15.21 11.04
N GLY A 435 3.20 -15.81 10.78
CA GLY A 435 1.95 -15.53 11.48
C GLY A 435 1.25 -14.22 11.11
N ARG A 436 1.67 -13.50 10.07
CA ARG A 436 1.08 -12.19 9.68
C ARG A 436 -0.42 -12.23 9.49
N GLN A 437 -0.95 -13.28 8.86
CA GLN A 437 -2.38 -13.44 8.58
C GLN A 437 -3.09 -14.35 9.60
N GLY A 438 -2.45 -14.63 10.70
CA GLY A 438 -2.91 -15.50 11.79
C GLY A 438 -1.78 -16.37 12.32
N PRO A 439 -1.78 -16.73 13.61
CA PRO A 439 -0.71 -17.51 14.20
C PRO A 439 -0.42 -18.80 13.42
N GLY A 440 0.82 -19.00 12.99
CA GLY A 440 1.24 -20.18 12.22
C GLY A 440 0.74 -20.26 10.77
N SER A 441 0.09 -19.22 10.26
CA SER A 441 -0.33 -19.14 8.85
C SER A 441 0.87 -18.97 7.90
N ARG A 442 0.76 -19.48 6.68
CA ARG A 442 1.80 -19.43 5.64
C ARG A 442 1.30 -18.60 4.45
N THR A 443 1.84 -17.40 4.30
CA THR A 443 1.38 -16.43 3.31
C THR A 443 2.32 -16.35 2.12
N LEU A 444 1.78 -16.50 0.92
CA LEU A 444 2.43 -16.32 -0.36
C LEU A 444 1.92 -15.01 -0.99
N LEU A 445 2.77 -13.99 -1.03
CA LEU A 445 2.41 -12.73 -1.69
C LEU A 445 2.41 -12.92 -3.19
N ALA A 446 1.35 -12.45 -3.82
CA ALA A 446 1.20 -12.50 -5.27
C ALA A 446 0.24 -11.42 -5.79
N SER A 447 0.16 -11.27 -7.10
CA SER A 447 -0.74 -10.35 -7.77
C SER A 447 -2.20 -10.83 -7.77
N PRO A 448 -3.18 -9.94 -8.02
CA PRO A 448 -4.59 -10.32 -8.17
C PRO A 448 -4.83 -11.40 -9.22
N LEU A 449 -4.05 -11.39 -10.31
CA LEU A 449 -4.16 -12.42 -11.36
C LEU A 449 -3.68 -13.80 -10.88
N VAL A 450 -2.54 -13.86 -10.20
CA VAL A 450 -2.02 -15.12 -9.61
C VAL A 450 -2.98 -15.62 -8.55
N ALA A 451 -3.50 -14.76 -7.71
CA ALA A 451 -4.47 -15.11 -6.67
C ALA A 451 -5.78 -15.65 -7.27
N ALA A 452 -6.27 -15.05 -8.37
CA ALA A 452 -7.44 -15.54 -9.10
C ALA A 452 -7.20 -16.94 -9.69
N ALA A 453 -6.05 -17.15 -10.35
CA ALA A 453 -5.68 -18.45 -10.89
C ALA A 453 -5.60 -19.52 -9.79
N ALA A 454 -4.96 -19.18 -8.66
CA ALA A 454 -4.88 -20.07 -7.50
C ALA A 454 -6.26 -20.38 -6.89
N ALA A 455 -7.17 -19.41 -6.86
CA ALA A 455 -8.51 -19.61 -6.32
C ALA A 455 -9.34 -20.63 -7.13
N ILE A 456 -9.24 -20.60 -8.47
CA ILE A 456 -10.01 -21.49 -9.34
C ILE A 456 -9.39 -22.88 -9.46
N THR A 457 -8.08 -23.01 -9.34
CA THR A 457 -7.39 -24.32 -9.48
C THR A 457 -7.15 -25.01 -8.14
N GLY A 458 -7.13 -24.27 -7.03
CA GLY A 458 -6.79 -24.78 -5.70
C GLY A 458 -5.30 -25.00 -5.46
N VAL A 459 -4.46 -24.61 -6.41
CA VAL A 459 -3.00 -24.69 -6.34
C VAL A 459 -2.36 -23.42 -6.93
N VAL A 460 -1.13 -23.13 -6.60
CA VAL A 460 -0.37 -22.06 -7.25
C VAL A 460 -0.30 -22.34 -8.74
N THR A 461 -0.79 -21.41 -9.55
CA THR A 461 -0.94 -21.58 -11.00
C THR A 461 -0.54 -20.30 -11.73
N ASP A 462 0.14 -20.45 -12.85
CA ASP A 462 0.51 -19.33 -13.72
C ASP A 462 -0.75 -18.72 -14.34
N PRO A 463 -1.05 -17.42 -14.06
CA PRO A 463 -2.28 -16.77 -14.54
C PRO A 463 -2.32 -16.62 -16.06
N ARG A 464 -1.16 -16.67 -16.74
CA ARG A 464 -1.07 -16.55 -18.21
C ARG A 464 -1.84 -17.64 -18.96
N GLN A 465 -2.14 -18.76 -18.29
CA GLN A 465 -2.96 -19.85 -18.85
C GLN A 465 -4.44 -19.47 -19.02
N PHE A 466 -4.90 -18.39 -18.39
CA PHE A 466 -6.30 -17.95 -18.36
C PHE A 466 -6.56 -16.63 -19.06
N LEU A 467 -5.53 -15.95 -19.55
CA LEU A 467 -5.60 -14.65 -20.21
C LEU A 467 -5.72 -14.76 -21.75
#